data_3eca36202a719797dc6f999a118864f5
#
_entry.id   3eca36202a719797dc6f999a118864f5
#
_cell.length_a   1.000
_cell.length_b   1.000
_cell.length_c   1.000
_cell.angle_alpha   90.00
_cell.angle_beta   90.00
_cell.angle_gamma   90.00
#
_symmetry.space_group_name_H-M   'P 1'
#
loop_
_entity.id
_entity.type
_entity.pdbx_description
1 polymer ?
#
loop_
_entity_poly.entity_id
_entity_poly.type
_entity_poly.pdbx_seq_one_letter_code
_entity_poly.pdbx_strand_id
1 'polypeptide(L)'
;MQNNKYKFLKLIIAFIIILVVGIFLFNIGTKKMQERKNDDIKTDMLMIEGKIKSIKAESEISNNQEKYVGTKVSEANDTEVNNVMQQLQINQEELQNYYILNKESFEKMGLADSIKDDDDEYIVNYTNSDVIYVKGIKLKNEIKYKLSDIIDKNENTNNINEKEENN
;
A
#
# COMPACT_ATOMS: atom_id res chain seq x y z
N MET A 1 -48.52 -22.61 -33.15
CA MET A 1 -48.30 -21.89 -31.85
C MET A 1 -47.09 -22.37 -31.04
N GLN A 2 -46.50 -23.52 -31.31
CA GLN A 2 -45.37 -24.12 -30.58
C GLN A 2 -44.00 -23.43 -30.86
N ASN A 3 -43.77 -22.89 -32.04
CA ASN A 3 -42.48 -22.36 -32.49
C ASN A 3 -42.00 -21.09 -31.74
N ASN A 4 -42.95 -20.29 -31.22
CA ASN A 4 -42.60 -19.04 -30.49
C ASN A 4 -42.12 -19.28 -29.07
N LYS A 5 -42.58 -20.36 -28.40
CA LYS A 5 -42.13 -20.71 -27.03
C LYS A 5 -40.67 -21.12 -27.04
N TYR A 6 -40.22 -21.90 -28.02
CA TYR A 6 -38.81 -22.29 -28.14
C TYR A 6 -37.88 -21.14 -28.48
N LYS A 7 -38.35 -20.18 -29.29
CA LYS A 7 -37.57 -18.94 -29.59
C LYS A 7 -37.39 -18.08 -28.33
N PHE A 8 -38.48 -17.93 -27.56
CA PHE A 8 -38.45 -17.21 -26.30
C PHE A 8 -37.56 -17.87 -25.25
N LEU A 9 -37.63 -19.20 -25.14
CA LEU A 9 -36.76 -19.96 -24.23
C LEU A 9 -35.27 -19.83 -24.58
N LYS A 10 -34.91 -19.89 -25.88
CA LYS A 10 -33.54 -19.67 -26.35
C LYS A 10 -33.03 -18.28 -26.02
N LEU A 11 -33.90 -17.28 -26.13
CA LEU A 11 -33.53 -15.85 -25.80
C LEU A 11 -33.28 -15.72 -24.30
N ILE A 12 -34.07 -16.31 -23.43
CA ILE A 12 -33.85 -16.31 -21.99
C ILE A 12 -32.54 -17.00 -21.64
N ILE A 13 -32.23 -18.14 -22.22
CA ILE A 13 -30.98 -18.87 -21.98
C ILE A 13 -29.78 -18.03 -22.43
N ALA A 14 -29.84 -17.38 -23.61
CA ALA A 14 -28.80 -16.51 -24.09
C ALA A 14 -28.57 -15.31 -23.14
N PHE A 15 -29.64 -14.73 -22.62
CA PHE A 15 -29.55 -13.62 -21.65
C PHE A 15 -28.91 -14.05 -20.33
N ILE A 16 -29.27 -15.24 -19.82
CA ILE A 16 -28.64 -15.80 -18.61
C ILE A 16 -27.14 -16.03 -18.82
N ILE A 17 -26.74 -16.56 -19.98
CA ILE A 17 -25.32 -16.79 -20.30
C ILE A 17 -24.56 -15.45 -20.32
N ILE A 18 -25.12 -14.41 -20.93
CA ILE A 18 -24.50 -13.08 -20.98
C ILE A 18 -24.33 -12.51 -19.57
N LEU A 19 -25.35 -12.64 -18.69
CA LEU A 19 -25.24 -12.19 -17.30
C LEU A 19 -24.14 -12.93 -16.53
N VAL A 20 -24.07 -14.26 -16.66
CA VAL A 20 -23.05 -15.07 -15.97
C VAL A 20 -21.65 -14.71 -16.44
N VAL A 21 -21.45 -14.57 -17.76
CA VAL A 21 -20.17 -14.13 -18.33
C VAL A 21 -19.81 -12.71 -17.88
N GLY A 22 -20.79 -11.78 -17.87
CA GLY A 22 -20.60 -10.43 -17.40
C GLY A 22 -20.11 -10.35 -15.93
N ILE A 23 -20.75 -11.11 -15.04
CA ILE A 23 -20.35 -11.22 -13.62
C ILE A 23 -18.92 -11.78 -13.50
N PHE A 24 -18.58 -12.78 -14.30
CA PHE A 24 -17.27 -13.42 -14.27
C PHE A 24 -16.15 -12.45 -14.71
N LEU A 25 -16.38 -11.73 -15.81
CA LEU A 25 -15.44 -10.72 -16.32
C LEU A 25 -15.27 -9.54 -15.35
N PHE A 26 -16.36 -9.11 -14.71
CA PHE A 26 -16.31 -8.04 -13.71
C PHE A 26 -15.46 -8.44 -12.51
N ASN A 27 -15.63 -9.65 -11.98
CA ASN A 27 -14.83 -10.17 -10.86
C ASN A 27 -13.34 -10.28 -11.18
N ILE A 28 -12.97 -10.67 -12.41
CA ILE A 28 -11.57 -10.75 -12.84
C ILE A 28 -10.99 -9.33 -12.97
N GLY A 29 -11.75 -8.39 -13.54
CA GLY A 29 -11.33 -7.02 -13.73
C GLY A 29 -11.03 -6.29 -12.41
N THR A 30 -11.91 -6.45 -11.42
CA THR A 30 -11.74 -5.83 -10.10
C THR A 30 -10.54 -6.38 -9.33
N LYS A 31 -10.28 -7.69 -9.41
CA LYS A 31 -9.09 -8.30 -8.78
C LYS A 31 -7.79 -7.75 -9.37
N LYS A 32 -7.66 -7.71 -10.68
CA LYS A 32 -6.46 -7.16 -11.36
C LYS A 32 -6.24 -5.68 -11.04
N MET A 33 -7.31 -4.90 -10.93
CA MET A 33 -7.21 -3.49 -10.57
C MET A 33 -6.75 -3.30 -9.11
N GLN A 34 -7.23 -4.15 -8.19
CA GLN A 34 -6.78 -4.15 -6.80
C GLN A 34 -5.32 -4.58 -6.65
N GLU A 35 -4.89 -5.60 -7.39
CA GLU A 35 -3.48 -6.04 -7.41
C GLU A 35 -2.57 -4.91 -7.88
N ARG A 36 -2.89 -4.22 -8.98
CA ARG A 36 -2.12 -3.07 -9.46
C ARG A 36 -2.05 -1.93 -8.45
N LYS A 37 -3.18 -1.61 -7.78
CA LYS A 37 -3.20 -0.58 -6.74
C LYS A 37 -2.28 -0.98 -5.57
N ASN A 38 -2.28 -2.24 -5.17
CA ASN A 38 -1.41 -2.73 -4.10
C ASN A 38 0.08 -2.63 -4.48
N ASP A 39 0.43 -2.95 -5.74
CA ASP A 39 1.80 -2.85 -6.25
C ASP A 39 2.26 -1.39 -6.33
N ASP A 40 1.37 -0.47 -6.72
CA ASP A 40 1.66 0.96 -6.75
C ASP A 40 1.94 1.47 -5.32
N ILE A 41 1.08 1.16 -4.34
CA ILE A 41 1.28 1.54 -2.92
C ILE A 41 2.58 0.94 -2.37
N LYS A 42 2.88 -0.33 -2.66
CA LYS A 42 4.15 -0.96 -2.25
C LYS A 42 5.35 -0.20 -2.81
N THR A 43 5.27 0.23 -4.07
CA THR A 43 6.32 1.02 -4.72
C THR A 43 6.49 2.38 -4.03
N ASP A 44 5.39 3.06 -3.73
CA ASP A 44 5.40 4.33 -3.01
C ASP A 44 6.05 4.18 -1.62
N MET A 45 5.67 3.14 -0.87
CA MET A 45 6.27 2.85 0.43
C MET A 45 7.78 2.58 0.35
N LEU A 46 8.26 1.88 -0.68
CA LEU A 46 9.69 1.65 -0.91
C LEU A 46 10.44 2.96 -1.24
N MET A 47 9.85 3.83 -2.03
CA MET A 47 10.42 5.15 -2.34
C MET A 47 10.50 6.02 -1.09
N ILE A 48 9.44 6.03 -0.28
CA ILE A 48 9.40 6.73 1.01
C ILE A 48 10.49 6.16 1.94
N GLU A 49 10.60 4.84 2.07
CA GLU A 49 11.64 4.19 2.89
C GLU A 49 13.06 4.63 2.47
N GLY A 50 13.35 4.61 1.17
CA GLY A 50 14.62 5.08 0.65
C GLY A 50 14.89 6.54 1.00
N LYS A 51 13.87 7.41 0.89
CA LYS A 51 14.00 8.83 1.19
C LYS A 51 14.19 9.11 2.67
N ILE A 52 13.44 8.44 3.57
CA ILE A 52 13.62 8.64 5.01
C ILE A 52 14.99 8.15 5.49
N LYS A 53 15.52 7.06 4.90
CA LYS A 53 16.90 6.61 5.16
C LYS A 53 17.93 7.67 4.77
N SER A 54 17.73 8.34 3.62
CA SER A 54 18.60 9.46 3.18
C SER A 54 18.53 10.64 4.14
N ILE A 55 17.32 11.09 4.51
CA ILE A 55 17.09 12.19 5.44
C ILE A 55 17.70 11.87 6.82
N LYS A 56 17.52 10.64 7.31
CA LYS A 56 18.14 10.19 8.56
C LYS A 56 19.66 10.29 8.50
N ALA A 57 20.30 9.77 7.46
CA ALA A 57 21.74 9.84 7.29
C ALA A 57 22.25 11.31 7.25
N GLU A 58 21.54 12.19 6.54
CA GLU A 58 21.86 13.61 6.50
C GLU A 58 21.70 14.29 7.88
N SER A 59 20.67 13.90 8.63
CA SER A 59 20.41 14.39 9.99
C SER A 59 21.53 13.95 10.96
N GLU A 60 21.97 12.70 10.87
CA GLU A 60 23.06 12.16 11.68
C GLU A 60 24.39 12.87 11.38
N ILE A 61 24.72 13.11 10.11
CA ILE A 61 25.94 13.82 9.70
C ILE A 61 25.91 15.29 10.19
N SER A 62 24.76 15.96 10.10
CA SER A 62 24.61 17.36 10.50
C SER A 62 24.29 17.56 11.98
N ASN A 63 24.08 16.47 12.72
CA ASN A 63 23.58 16.46 14.11
C ASN A 63 22.32 17.35 14.30
N ASN A 64 21.44 17.35 13.30
CA ASN A 64 20.23 18.19 13.25
C ASN A 64 19.00 17.38 12.85
N GLN A 65 18.10 17.10 13.82
CA GLN A 65 16.83 16.41 13.61
C GLN A 65 15.72 17.31 13.02
N GLU A 66 15.93 18.64 12.93
CA GLU A 66 14.97 19.55 12.28
C GLU A 66 14.78 19.25 10.78
N LYS A 67 15.63 18.39 10.21
CA LYS A 67 15.47 17.89 8.84
C LYS A 67 14.35 16.87 8.65
N TYR A 68 13.81 16.31 9.71
CA TYR A 68 12.70 15.36 9.59
C TYR A 68 11.45 16.07 9.07
N VAL A 69 10.83 15.47 8.07
CA VAL A 69 9.64 16.00 7.39
C VAL A 69 8.41 15.27 7.90
N GLY A 70 7.29 15.97 7.96
CA GLY A 70 6.00 15.45 8.41
C GLY A 70 5.54 16.04 9.73
N THR A 71 4.33 15.69 10.13
CA THR A 71 3.73 16.07 11.41
C THR A 71 3.90 14.93 12.41
N LYS A 72 4.39 15.22 13.60
CA LYS A 72 4.52 14.17 14.63
C LYS A 72 3.16 13.57 14.97
N VAL A 73 3.09 12.24 15.04
CA VAL A 73 1.86 11.52 15.41
C VAL A 73 1.39 11.94 16.81
N SER A 74 2.31 12.17 17.74
CA SER A 74 1.99 12.63 19.09
C SER A 74 1.34 14.03 19.17
N GLU A 75 1.47 14.82 18.12
CA GLU A 75 0.92 16.19 18.01
C GLU A 75 -0.33 16.22 17.11
N ALA A 76 -0.56 15.19 16.33
CA ALA A 76 -1.69 15.08 15.42
C ALA A 76 -2.95 14.58 16.14
N ASN A 77 -4.09 15.20 15.85
CA ASN A 77 -5.38 14.74 16.34
C ASN A 77 -6.14 14.01 15.22
N ASP A 78 -5.49 12.99 14.64
CA ASP A 78 -6.02 12.20 13.54
C ASP A 78 -6.55 10.85 14.05
N THR A 79 -7.84 10.60 13.83
CA THR A 79 -8.50 9.39 14.31
C THR A 79 -8.07 8.14 13.55
N GLU A 80 -7.84 8.24 12.23
CA GLU A 80 -7.43 7.09 11.41
C GLU A 80 -6.01 6.68 11.76
N VAL A 81 -5.10 7.64 11.85
CA VAL A 81 -3.73 7.42 12.31
C VAL A 81 -3.70 6.78 13.69
N ASN A 82 -4.45 7.31 14.66
CA ASN A 82 -4.51 6.77 16.01
C ASN A 82 -5.02 5.31 16.02
N ASN A 83 -6.04 4.99 15.25
CA ASN A 83 -6.56 3.63 15.11
C ASN A 83 -5.51 2.67 14.55
N VAL A 84 -4.77 3.08 13.53
CA VAL A 84 -3.71 2.26 12.94
C VAL A 84 -2.57 2.02 13.94
N MET A 85 -2.14 3.07 14.66
CA MET A 85 -1.09 2.94 15.68
C MET A 85 -1.51 2.00 16.81
N GLN A 86 -2.78 2.03 17.24
CA GLN A 86 -3.33 1.09 18.22
C GLN A 86 -3.37 -0.34 17.68
N GLN A 87 -3.81 -0.56 16.44
CA GLN A 87 -3.82 -1.89 15.82
C GLN A 87 -2.42 -2.49 15.71
N LEU A 88 -1.43 -1.65 15.46
CA LEU A 88 -0.01 -2.03 15.41
C LEU A 88 0.64 -2.15 16.79
N GLN A 89 -0.12 -1.90 17.87
CA GLN A 89 0.34 -1.97 19.27
C GLN A 89 1.58 -1.09 19.54
N ILE A 90 1.66 0.07 18.86
CA ILE A 90 2.75 1.03 19.08
C ILE A 90 2.51 1.75 20.41
N ASN A 91 3.53 1.72 21.27
CA ASN A 91 3.45 2.33 22.60
C ASN A 91 3.43 3.85 22.52
N GLN A 92 2.79 4.49 23.51
CA GLN A 92 2.63 5.95 23.57
C GLN A 92 3.98 6.69 23.59
N GLU A 93 4.98 6.10 24.23
CA GLU A 93 6.36 6.64 24.28
C GLU A 93 7.05 6.59 22.92
N GLU A 94 6.70 5.64 22.07
CA GLU A 94 7.24 5.49 20.72
C GLU A 94 6.61 6.45 19.72
N LEU A 95 5.37 6.93 19.96
CA LEU A 95 4.64 7.80 19.04
C LEU A 95 5.40 9.09 18.69
N GLN A 96 6.26 9.59 19.58
CA GLN A 96 7.10 10.76 19.34
C GLN A 96 8.10 10.58 18.18
N ASN A 97 8.40 9.31 17.80
CA ASN A 97 9.34 8.96 16.74
C ASN A 97 8.64 8.77 15.38
N TYR A 98 7.31 8.83 15.37
CA TYR A 98 6.50 8.64 14.17
C TYR A 98 6.00 9.97 13.62
N TYR A 99 6.04 10.10 12.29
CA TYR A 99 5.65 11.29 11.55
C TYR A 99 4.65 10.94 10.47
N ILE A 100 3.60 11.73 10.34
CA ILE A 100 2.60 11.62 9.27
C ILE A 100 3.14 12.36 8.06
N LEU A 101 3.20 11.67 6.93
CA LEU A 101 3.52 12.24 5.63
C LEU A 101 2.24 12.39 4.81
N ASN A 102 1.99 13.58 4.32
CA ASN A 102 0.91 13.95 3.42
C ASN A 102 1.50 14.62 2.16
N LYS A 103 0.66 15.12 1.28
CA LYS A 103 1.06 15.80 0.04
C LYS A 103 2.15 16.87 0.25
N GLU A 104 1.98 17.74 1.24
CA GLU A 104 2.97 18.79 1.55
C GLU A 104 4.33 18.20 1.95
N SER A 105 4.29 17.10 2.70
CA SER A 105 5.49 16.34 3.06
C SER A 105 6.18 15.75 1.84
N PHE A 106 5.43 15.20 0.89
CA PHE A 106 5.98 14.67 -0.36
C PHE A 106 6.63 15.75 -1.22
N GLU A 107 6.02 16.94 -1.29
CA GLU A 107 6.61 18.09 -1.98
C GLU A 107 7.97 18.46 -1.36
N LYS A 108 8.04 18.58 -0.03
CA LYS A 108 9.29 18.87 0.70
C LYS A 108 10.36 17.79 0.53
N MET A 109 9.94 16.54 0.39
CA MET A 109 10.83 15.40 0.17
C MET A 109 11.24 15.24 -1.30
N GLY A 110 10.62 15.96 -2.23
CA GLY A 110 10.82 15.78 -3.67
C GLY A 110 10.23 14.48 -4.22
N LEU A 111 9.16 13.99 -3.62
CA LEU A 111 8.45 12.77 -4.00
C LEU A 111 7.07 13.04 -4.63
N ALA A 112 6.62 14.29 -4.72
CA ALA A 112 5.28 14.65 -5.17
C ALA A 112 4.92 14.09 -6.55
N ASP A 113 5.87 14.09 -7.50
CA ASP A 113 5.65 13.55 -8.86
C ASP A 113 5.69 12.02 -8.91
N SER A 114 6.13 11.37 -7.84
CA SER A 114 6.35 9.92 -7.78
C SER A 114 5.24 9.20 -7.04
N ILE A 115 4.66 9.83 -6.02
CA ILE A 115 3.51 9.29 -5.27
C ILE A 115 2.24 9.50 -6.11
N LYS A 116 1.53 8.42 -6.41
CA LYS A 116 0.45 8.43 -7.40
C LYS A 116 -0.89 8.94 -6.89
N ASP A 117 -1.13 8.81 -5.60
CA ASP A 117 -2.40 9.23 -4.97
C ASP A 117 -2.12 10.33 -3.95
N ASP A 118 -2.49 11.56 -4.30
CA ASP A 118 -2.25 12.76 -3.48
C ASP A 118 -3.01 12.72 -2.14
N ASP A 119 -4.06 11.89 -2.04
CA ASP A 119 -4.88 11.74 -0.83
C ASP A 119 -4.40 10.60 0.08
N ASP A 120 -3.32 9.92 -0.29
CA ASP A 120 -2.75 8.86 0.54
C ASP A 120 -1.84 9.44 1.62
N GLU A 121 -2.03 8.95 2.85
CA GLU A 121 -1.22 9.28 4.00
C GLU A 121 -0.37 8.10 4.43
N TYR A 122 0.87 8.41 4.79
CA TYR A 122 1.82 7.42 5.29
C TYR A 122 2.36 7.87 6.63
N ILE A 123 2.67 6.90 7.50
CA ILE A 123 3.33 7.17 8.78
C ILE A 123 4.72 6.57 8.70
N VAL A 124 5.72 7.33 9.09
CA VAL A 124 7.12 6.90 9.05
C VAL A 124 7.80 7.06 10.40
N ASN A 125 8.76 6.20 10.67
CA ASN A 125 9.66 6.32 11.81
C ASN A 125 11.09 6.45 11.32
N TYR A 126 11.70 7.61 11.52
CA TYR A 126 13.08 7.87 11.08
C TYR A 126 14.13 7.05 11.83
N THR A 127 13.82 6.57 13.04
CA THR A 127 14.77 5.81 13.86
C THR A 127 15.02 4.42 13.29
N ASN A 128 13.95 3.68 12.95
CA ASN A 128 14.02 2.31 12.45
C ASN A 128 13.69 2.17 10.97
N SER A 129 13.33 3.26 10.31
CA SER A 129 12.92 3.33 8.90
C SER A 129 11.62 2.58 8.59
N ASP A 130 10.73 2.40 9.56
CA ASP A 130 9.40 1.87 9.32
C ASP A 130 8.59 2.80 8.42
N VAL A 131 7.84 2.21 7.48
CA VAL A 131 6.83 2.89 6.67
C VAL A 131 5.52 2.16 6.82
N ILE A 132 4.47 2.90 7.15
CA ILE A 132 3.11 2.43 7.41
C ILE A 132 2.18 3.17 6.47
N TYR A 133 1.33 2.44 5.74
CA TYR A 133 0.25 3.01 4.93
C TYR A 133 -1.04 3.05 5.74
N VAL A 134 -1.63 4.25 5.94
CA VAL A 134 -2.76 4.47 6.87
C VAL A 134 -3.99 3.65 6.47
N LYS A 135 -4.33 3.58 5.17
CA LYS A 135 -5.49 2.81 4.69
C LYS A 135 -5.25 1.30 4.68
N GLY A 136 -3.99 0.86 4.79
CA GLY A 136 -3.59 -0.55 4.72
C GLY A 136 -3.77 -1.19 3.34
N ILE A 137 -3.10 -2.31 3.12
CA ILE A 137 -3.20 -3.14 1.91
C ILE A 137 -3.89 -4.45 2.26
N LYS A 138 -4.94 -4.79 1.52
CA LYS A 138 -5.61 -6.08 1.67
C LYS A 138 -4.82 -7.15 0.93
N LEU A 139 -4.16 -8.02 1.67
CA LEU A 139 -3.45 -9.19 1.16
C LEU A 139 -4.18 -10.46 1.61
N LYS A 140 -4.66 -11.25 0.64
CA LYS A 140 -5.51 -12.44 0.92
C LYS A 140 -6.74 -12.03 1.74
N ASN A 141 -6.80 -12.36 3.03
CA ASN A 141 -7.92 -12.06 3.93
C ASN A 141 -7.54 -11.12 5.08
N GLU A 142 -6.33 -10.53 5.06
CA GLU A 142 -5.81 -9.67 6.11
C GLU A 142 -5.48 -8.28 5.55
N ILE A 143 -5.57 -7.27 6.41
CA ILE A 143 -5.08 -5.93 6.10
C ILE A 143 -3.69 -5.80 6.71
N LYS A 144 -2.72 -5.42 5.89
CA LYS A 144 -1.35 -5.14 6.29
C LYS A 144 -1.07 -3.65 6.14
N TYR A 145 -0.43 -3.08 7.12
CA TYR A 145 -0.15 -1.64 7.19
C TYR A 145 1.35 -1.35 7.01
N LYS A 146 2.23 -2.17 7.60
CA LYS A 146 3.68 -1.97 7.55
C LYS A 146 4.28 -2.52 6.26
N LEU A 147 5.23 -1.78 5.69
CA LEU A 147 6.00 -2.22 4.52
C LEU A 147 6.67 -3.58 4.77
N SER A 148 7.24 -3.79 5.95
CA SER A 148 7.88 -5.05 6.35
C SER A 148 6.95 -6.27 6.28
N ASP A 149 5.64 -6.08 6.49
CA ASP A 149 4.64 -7.15 6.48
C ASP A 149 4.11 -7.39 5.05
N ILE A 150 4.28 -6.41 4.18
CA ILE A 150 3.80 -6.41 2.78
C ILE A 150 4.85 -7.03 1.86
N ILE A 151 6.14 -6.77 2.13
CA ILE A 151 7.25 -7.38 1.39
C ILE A 151 7.43 -8.80 1.92
N ASP A 152 6.91 -9.78 1.18
CA ASP A 152 7.14 -11.19 1.50
C ASP A 152 8.64 -11.47 1.47
N LYS A 153 9.18 -11.98 2.60
CA LYS A 153 10.61 -12.38 2.71
C LYS A 153 10.98 -13.48 1.71
N ASN A 154 10.03 -14.05 1.00
CA ASN A 154 10.21 -15.11 0.02
C ASN A 154 10.71 -14.64 -1.36
N GLU A 155 10.62 -13.35 -1.69
CA GLU A 155 11.20 -12.85 -2.95
C GLU A 155 12.75 -12.86 -2.94
N ASN A 156 13.37 -12.85 -1.76
CA ASN A 156 14.84 -12.87 -1.64
C ASN A 156 15.46 -14.27 -1.76
N THR A 157 14.67 -15.35 -1.69
CA THR A 157 15.22 -16.72 -1.77
C THR A 157 15.26 -17.25 -3.21
N ASN A 158 14.43 -16.74 -4.11
CA ASN A 158 14.39 -17.21 -5.50
C ASN A 158 15.53 -16.65 -6.36
N ASN A 159 16.10 -15.50 -6.01
CA ASN A 159 17.22 -14.91 -6.76
C ASN A 159 18.60 -15.50 -6.41
N ILE A 160 18.68 -16.31 -5.36
CA ILE A 160 19.96 -16.96 -4.94
C ILE A 160 20.08 -18.35 -5.59
N ASN A 161 18.96 -19.05 -5.78
CA ASN A 161 18.97 -20.42 -6.31
C ASN A 161 19.14 -20.52 -7.82
N GLU A 162 18.85 -19.45 -8.60
CA GLU A 162 19.10 -19.45 -10.04
C GLU A 162 20.57 -19.22 -10.43
N LYS A 163 21.44 -18.84 -9.49
CA LYS A 163 22.87 -18.64 -9.74
C LYS A 163 23.76 -19.84 -9.39
N GLU A 164 23.25 -20.83 -8.69
CA GLU A 164 24.01 -22.04 -8.32
C GLU A 164 23.82 -23.23 -9.27
N GLU A 165 22.82 -23.20 -10.17
CA GLU A 165 22.62 -24.29 -11.14
C GLU A 165 23.35 -24.11 -12.50
N ASN A 166 24.11 -23.04 -12.70
CA ASN A 166 24.85 -22.77 -13.94
C ASN A 166 26.38 -22.64 -13.73
N ASN A 167 26.97 -23.46 -12.84
CA ASN A 167 28.43 -23.63 -12.79
C ASN A 167 28.81 -25.08 -12.81
#